data_0bfc319f2f286b14fb6155cc9d9d87c9
#
_entry.id   0bfc319f2f286b14fb6155cc9d9d87c9
#
_cell.length_a   1.000
_cell.length_b   1.000
_cell.length_c   1.000
_cell.angle_alpha   90.00
_cell.angle_beta   90.00
_cell.angle_gamma   90.00
#
_symmetry.space_group_name_H-M   'P 1'
#
loop_
_entity.id
_entity.type
_entity.pdbx_description
1 polymer ?
#
loop_
_entity_poly.entity_id
_entity_poly.type
_entity_poly.pdbx_seq_one_letter_code
_entity_poly.pdbx_strand_id
1 'polypeptide(L)'
;MEMKKLSPIERACYLAGGQARLARVLGVMAPTVNQWIKGIRPIPLDRCIDIEKATNQMVTCEELYPGLDWAYLRGASSSGKNKK
;
A
#
# COMPACT_ATOMS: atom_id res chain seq x y z
N MET A 1 20.29 5.45 7.17
CA MET A 1 19.21 4.46 7.01
C MET A 1 18.63 4.52 5.62
N GLU A 2 18.55 3.39 5.01
CA GLU A 2 18.10 3.34 3.63
C GLU A 2 16.67 2.87 3.54
N MET A 3 15.76 3.78 3.34
CA MET A 3 14.37 3.41 3.17
C MET A 3 14.17 2.55 1.94
N LYS A 4 14.97 2.76 0.93
CA LYS A 4 14.82 1.98 -0.29
C LYS A 4 15.16 0.50 -0.13
N LYS A 5 15.77 0.12 0.97
CA LYS A 5 16.04 -1.29 1.22
C LYS A 5 14.84 -2.00 1.83
N LEU A 6 13.83 -1.25 2.21
CA LEU A 6 12.64 -1.84 2.76
C LEU A 6 11.65 -2.11 1.63
N SER A 7 10.88 -3.18 1.78
CA SER A 7 9.79 -3.39 0.86
C SER A 7 8.74 -2.31 1.07
N PRO A 8 7.82 -2.12 0.13
CA PRO A 8 6.80 -1.10 0.32
C PRO A 8 6.00 -1.28 1.60
N ILE A 9 5.64 -2.52 1.95
CA ILE A 9 4.86 -2.72 3.17
C ILE A 9 5.71 -2.46 4.40
N GLU A 10 6.99 -2.77 4.35
CA GLU A 10 7.87 -2.45 5.47
C GLU A 10 8.02 -0.95 5.65
N ARG A 11 8.11 -0.21 4.54
CA ARG A 11 8.15 1.25 4.61
C ARG A 11 6.89 1.80 5.24
N ALA A 12 5.74 1.24 4.86
CA ALA A 12 4.48 1.68 5.44
C ALA A 12 4.45 1.46 6.94
N CYS A 13 4.95 0.32 7.39
CA CYS A 13 5.02 0.05 8.82
C CYS A 13 5.91 1.07 9.52
N TYR A 14 7.06 1.34 8.94
CA TYR A 14 7.98 2.30 9.52
C TYR A 14 7.33 3.68 9.64
N LEU A 15 6.67 4.11 8.57
CA LEU A 15 6.05 5.43 8.54
C LEU A 15 4.88 5.53 9.51
N ALA A 16 4.19 4.43 9.74
CA ALA A 16 3.06 4.42 10.67
C ALA A 16 3.47 4.30 12.13
N GLY A 17 4.73 3.96 12.38
CA GLY A 17 5.20 3.80 13.74
C GLY A 17 5.27 2.36 14.21
N GLY A 18 5.25 1.41 13.27
CA GLY A 18 5.39 0.00 13.60
C GLY A 18 4.24 -0.84 13.06
N GLN A 19 4.44 -2.14 13.03
CA GLN A 19 3.43 -3.06 12.51
C GLN A 19 2.12 -2.97 13.26
N ALA A 20 2.19 -2.90 14.58
CA ALA A 20 0.97 -2.86 15.38
C ALA A 20 0.21 -1.57 15.13
N ARG A 21 0.93 -0.47 14.97
CA ARG A 21 0.29 0.81 14.72
C ARG A 21 -0.39 0.80 13.34
N LEU A 22 0.29 0.27 12.34
CA LEU A 22 -0.30 0.19 11.02
C LEU A 22 -1.53 -0.70 11.02
N ALA A 23 -1.45 -1.84 11.70
CA ALA A 23 -2.60 -2.74 11.80
C ALA A 23 -3.79 -2.03 12.41
N ARG A 24 -3.55 -1.26 13.44
CA ARG A 24 -4.63 -0.52 14.10
C ARG A 24 -5.26 0.51 13.17
N VAL A 25 -4.43 1.24 12.44
CA VAL A 25 -4.91 2.25 11.51
C VAL A 25 -5.75 1.61 10.41
N LEU A 26 -5.36 0.43 9.95
CA LEU A 26 -6.06 -0.25 8.88
C LEU A 26 -7.25 -1.06 9.36
N GLY A 27 -7.37 -1.26 10.66
CA GLY A 27 -8.45 -2.09 11.18
C GLY A 27 -8.24 -3.56 10.97
N VAL A 28 -6.99 -4.01 10.90
CA VAL A 28 -6.67 -5.43 10.76
C VAL A 28 -5.85 -5.87 11.96
N MET A 29 -5.62 -7.16 12.09
CA MET A 29 -4.83 -7.69 13.19
C MET A 29 -3.35 -7.63 12.84
N ALA A 30 -2.52 -7.45 13.86
CA ALA A 30 -1.08 -7.35 13.65
C ALA A 30 -0.50 -8.55 12.91
N PRO A 31 -0.91 -9.80 13.21
CA PRO A 31 -0.40 -10.92 12.43
C PRO A 31 -0.67 -10.83 10.94
N THR A 32 -1.78 -10.19 10.55
CA THR A 32 -2.09 -10.01 9.15
C THR A 32 -1.02 -9.15 8.47
N VAL A 33 -0.64 -8.05 9.10
CA VAL A 33 0.40 -7.19 8.55
C VAL A 33 1.71 -7.96 8.43
N ASN A 34 2.03 -8.77 9.44
CA ASN A 34 3.25 -9.57 9.41
C ASN A 34 3.25 -10.55 8.24
N GLN A 35 2.09 -11.15 7.95
CA GLN A 35 1.98 -12.07 6.81
C GLN A 35 2.20 -11.35 5.49
N TRP A 36 1.75 -10.11 5.39
CA TRP A 36 2.01 -9.31 4.20
C TRP A 36 3.51 -9.06 4.04
N ILE A 37 4.19 -8.73 5.13
CA ILE A 37 5.62 -8.46 5.09
C ILE A 37 6.39 -9.70 4.63
N LYS A 38 5.99 -10.86 5.12
CA LYS A 38 6.66 -12.10 4.79
C LYS A 38 6.28 -12.67 3.44
N GLY A 39 5.29 -12.06 2.78
CA GLY A 39 4.85 -12.55 1.49
C GLY A 39 4.03 -13.81 1.54
N ILE A 40 3.57 -14.19 2.72
CA ILE A 40 2.73 -15.38 2.88
C ILE A 40 1.34 -15.12 2.32
N ARG A 41 0.90 -13.87 2.41
CA ARG A 41 -0.44 -13.49 2.01
C ARG A 41 -0.36 -12.21 1.21
N PRO A 42 -1.07 -12.11 0.08
CA PRO A 42 -1.06 -10.87 -0.70
C PRO A 42 -1.85 -9.79 0.02
N ILE A 43 -1.49 -8.54 -0.25
CA ILE A 43 -2.20 -7.41 0.32
C ILE A 43 -3.43 -7.17 -0.56
N PRO A 44 -4.65 -7.19 0.01
CA PRO A 44 -5.83 -6.92 -0.79
C PRO A 44 -5.80 -5.50 -1.35
N LEU A 45 -6.41 -5.31 -2.50
CA LEU A 45 -6.36 -4.02 -3.17
C LEU A 45 -6.95 -2.90 -2.30
N ASP A 46 -8.07 -3.17 -1.64
CA ASP A 46 -8.67 -2.14 -0.80
C ASP A 46 -7.75 -1.77 0.37
N ARG A 47 -6.94 -2.70 0.84
CA ARG A 47 -5.99 -2.37 1.91
C ARG A 47 -4.82 -1.57 1.35
N CYS A 48 -4.44 -1.80 0.10
CA CYS A 48 -3.42 -0.98 -0.53
C CYS A 48 -3.85 0.48 -0.55
N ILE A 49 -5.11 0.73 -0.88
CA ILE A 49 -5.64 2.07 -0.91
C ILE A 49 -5.58 2.70 0.49
N ASP A 50 -5.96 1.94 1.50
CA ASP A 50 -5.92 2.42 2.87
C ASP A 50 -4.50 2.75 3.31
N ILE A 51 -3.54 1.92 2.90
CA ILE A 51 -2.14 2.16 3.23
C ILE A 51 -1.63 3.42 2.55
N GLU A 52 -2.00 3.61 1.31
CA GLU A 52 -1.60 4.83 0.60
C GLU A 52 -2.12 6.06 1.32
N LYS A 53 -3.38 6.02 1.75
CA LYS A 53 -3.96 7.14 2.49
C LYS A 53 -3.26 7.33 3.83
N ALA A 54 -3.00 6.24 4.53
CA ALA A 54 -2.41 6.32 5.87
C ALA A 54 -0.98 6.86 5.84
N THR A 55 -0.29 6.70 4.73
CA THR A 55 1.09 7.15 4.59
C THR A 55 1.20 8.44 3.80
N ASN A 56 0.09 9.11 3.55
CA ASN A 56 0.08 10.35 2.76
C ASN A 56 0.74 10.16 1.41
N GLN A 57 0.46 9.03 0.78
CA GLN A 57 0.96 8.69 -0.54
C GLN A 57 2.47 8.45 -0.58
N MET A 58 3.10 8.34 0.57
CA MET A 58 4.52 7.99 0.60
C MET A 58 4.75 6.54 0.18
N VAL A 59 3.76 5.69 0.39
CA VAL A 59 3.76 4.32 -0.11
C VAL A 59 2.52 4.20 -0.96
N THR A 60 2.69 3.92 -2.24
CA THR A 60 1.58 3.97 -3.18
C THR A 60 1.02 2.58 -3.48
N CYS A 61 -0.19 2.56 -3.99
CA CYS A 61 -0.79 1.31 -4.42
C CYS A 61 0.02 0.64 -5.52
N GLU A 62 0.64 1.42 -6.39
CA GLU A 62 1.47 0.86 -7.45
C GLU A 62 2.60 0.02 -6.89
N GLU A 63 3.18 0.47 -5.80
CA GLU A 63 4.26 -0.26 -5.16
C GLU A 63 3.77 -1.51 -4.45
N LEU A 64 2.59 -1.40 -3.84
CA LEU A 64 2.04 -2.49 -3.05
C LEU A 64 1.38 -3.57 -3.91
N TYR A 65 0.89 -3.18 -5.07
CA TYR A 65 0.12 -4.08 -5.91
C TYR A 65 0.49 -3.84 -7.37
N PRO A 66 1.71 -4.22 -7.76
CA PRO A 66 2.21 -3.85 -9.10
C PRO A 66 1.57 -4.60 -10.26
N GLY A 67 0.73 -5.57 -9.98
CA GLY A 67 0.15 -6.36 -11.06
C GLY A 67 -0.93 -5.71 -11.86
N LEU A 68 -1.37 -4.50 -11.47
CA LEU A 68 -2.43 -3.81 -12.20
C LEU A 68 -1.88 -2.77 -13.15
N ASP A 69 -2.69 -2.42 -14.12
CA ASP A 69 -2.35 -1.36 -15.06
C ASP A 69 -2.64 -0.01 -14.42
N TRP A 70 -1.73 0.42 -13.59
CA TRP A 70 -1.92 1.63 -12.80
C TRP A 70 -1.92 2.89 -13.65
N ALA A 71 -1.17 2.88 -14.74
CA ALA A 71 -1.18 4.04 -15.62
C ALA A 71 -2.58 4.30 -16.15
N TYR A 72 -3.25 3.24 -16.55
CA TYR A 72 -4.61 3.36 -17.03
C TYR A 72 -5.56 3.84 -15.93
N LEU A 73 -5.40 3.24 -14.75
CA LEU A 73 -6.33 3.55 -13.66
C LEU A 73 -6.17 4.97 -13.15
N ARG A 74 -4.96 5.50 -13.18
CA ARG A 74 -4.75 6.83 -12.64
C ARG A 74 -4.78 7.91 -13.69
N GLY A 75 -3.92 7.80 -14.65
CA GLY A 75 -3.70 8.92 -15.51
C GLY A 75 -4.61 8.95 -16.68
N ALA A 76 -4.66 7.87 -17.34
CA ALA A 76 -5.44 7.85 -18.54
C ALA A 76 -6.88 8.08 -18.25
N SER A 77 -7.30 7.64 -17.11
CA SER A 77 -8.69 7.81 -16.78
C SER A 77 -9.05 9.26 -16.68
N SER A 78 -8.13 10.05 -16.33
CA SER A 78 -8.46 11.42 -16.20
C SER A 78 -8.77 12.01 -17.53
N SER A 79 -8.28 11.48 -18.45
CA SER A 79 -8.61 12.01 -19.69
C SER A 79 -9.88 11.40 -20.11
N GLY A 80 -10.06 11.12 -19.63
CA GLY A 80 -10.92 10.70 -20.01
C GLY A 80 -11.91 10.67 -19.50
N LYS A 81 -11.63 10.94 -19.12
CA LYS A 81 -12.19 10.79 -18.99
C LYS A 81 -12.95 10.73 -19.20
N ASN A 82 -12.89 10.68 -19.40
CA ASN A 82 -13.49 10.46 -19.81
C ASN A 82 -14.14 10.19 -19.97
N LYS A 83 -14.21 10.13 -19.98
CA LYS A 83 -14.76 9.65 -20.38
C LYS A 83 -15.32 9.36 -20.61
N LYS A 84 -15.41 9.29 -20.72
CA LYS A 84 -15.97 8.78 -21.22
C LYS A 84 -16.26 8.70 -21.40
#